data_18b2f2050e211eb3d9561ba5b2b75093
#
_entry.id   18b2f2050e211eb3d9561ba5b2b75093
#
_cell.length_a   1.000
_cell.length_b   1.000
_cell.length_c   1.000
_cell.angle_alpha   90.00
_cell.angle_beta   90.00
_cell.angle_gamma   90.00
#
_symmetry.space_group_name_H-M   'P 1'
#
loop_
_entity.id
_entity.type
_entity.pdbx_description
1 polymer ?
#
loop_
_entity_poly.entity_id
_entity_poly.type
_entity_poly.pdbx_seq_one_letter_code
_entity_poly.pdbx_strand_id
1 'polypeptide(L)'
;MKIEDFKNYDFNLTNDAVFKHYFSVASNLSVLLSLILDEEIHPEDITYLPNEVIITPKIKKPRFDLKILIQNELNIDLEMQNTKENYFIERAFHYLASMVMRNNKEGNDYNCLDSFLCIWLMNTKQPVFDNNSYCEIYSMSSEITNNRIDKYRILIIDLKKLNLCDNIELREYLSMIESKSNITRNLNSSNELIKKEAKKMKDYLESNESFRIALETLKSELDYNSAIKSAKEEGLEQGITQKQEEVILKLFQKGKSFEEIADLLDLSIDEVKNILEAK
;
A
#
# COMPACT_ATOMS: atom_id res chain seq x y z
N MET A 1 -6.81 12.07 23.21
CA MET A 1 -6.64 12.99 22.09
C MET A 1 -8.02 13.47 21.67
N LYS A 2 -8.28 14.77 21.67
CA LYS A 2 -9.62 15.30 21.35
C LYS A 2 -9.74 15.57 19.86
N ILE A 3 -10.93 15.48 19.30
CA ILE A 3 -11.22 15.77 17.86
C ILE A 3 -10.73 17.18 17.46
N GLU A 4 -10.70 18.12 18.41
CA GLU A 4 -10.20 19.48 18.22
C GLU A 4 -8.70 19.56 17.88
N ASP A 5 -7.90 18.56 18.32
CA ASP A 5 -6.46 18.47 18.03
C ASP A 5 -6.18 18.17 16.53
N PHE A 6 -7.21 17.73 15.80
CA PHE A 6 -7.12 17.33 14.39
C PHE A 6 -7.77 18.29 13.41
N LYS A 7 -8.30 19.43 13.85
CA LYS A 7 -8.95 20.42 12.96
C LYS A 7 -8.04 20.93 11.82
N ASN A 8 -6.72 20.78 11.99
CA ASN A 8 -5.70 21.15 10.99
C ASN A 8 -5.09 19.95 10.29
N TYR A 9 -5.63 18.73 10.47
CA TYR A 9 -5.13 17.57 9.76
C TYR A 9 -5.49 17.67 8.28
N ASP A 10 -4.46 17.86 7.45
CA ASP A 10 -4.62 17.94 6.00
C ASP A 10 -4.49 16.54 5.40
N PHE A 11 -5.59 15.99 4.90
CA PHE A 11 -5.65 14.73 4.18
C PHE A 11 -6.18 14.97 2.77
N ASN A 12 -5.82 14.12 1.85
CA ASN A 12 -6.27 14.15 0.46
C ASN A 12 -6.69 12.75 -0.01
N LEU A 13 -6.98 12.60 -1.29
CA LEU A 13 -7.36 11.31 -1.87
C LEU A 13 -6.23 10.27 -1.90
N THR A 14 -5.00 10.62 -1.56
CA THR A 14 -3.91 9.64 -1.42
C THR A 14 -3.89 8.95 -0.05
N ASN A 15 -4.71 9.39 0.92
CA ASN A 15 -4.93 8.65 2.16
C ASN A 15 -5.67 7.34 1.83
N ASP A 16 -5.13 6.22 2.25
CA ASP A 16 -5.60 4.87 1.91
C ASP A 16 -7.11 4.67 2.14
N ALA A 17 -7.62 4.99 3.32
CA ALA A 17 -9.04 4.81 3.61
C ALA A 17 -9.94 5.81 2.88
N VAL A 18 -9.48 7.05 2.71
CA VAL A 18 -10.20 8.08 1.95
C VAL A 18 -10.28 7.71 0.47
N PHE A 19 -9.18 7.19 -0.09
CA PHE A 19 -9.11 6.66 -1.45
C PHE A 19 -10.11 5.53 -1.67
N LYS A 20 -10.04 4.49 -0.85
CA LYS A 20 -10.94 3.34 -0.90
C LYS A 20 -12.40 3.75 -0.79
N HIS A 21 -12.71 4.63 0.15
CA HIS A 21 -14.09 5.07 0.34
C HIS A 21 -14.59 5.92 -0.84
N TYR A 22 -13.78 6.85 -1.36
CA TYR A 22 -14.17 7.68 -2.50
C TYR A 22 -14.41 6.84 -3.76
N PHE A 23 -13.52 5.90 -4.05
CA PHE A 23 -13.61 5.03 -5.23
C PHE A 23 -14.45 3.75 -5.00
N SER A 24 -14.99 3.54 -3.81
CA SER A 24 -16.05 2.52 -3.62
C SER A 24 -17.40 2.93 -4.23
N VAL A 25 -17.52 4.17 -4.67
CA VAL A 25 -18.69 4.66 -5.41
C VAL A 25 -18.42 4.48 -6.91
N ALA A 26 -19.22 3.63 -7.57
CA ALA A 26 -18.99 3.25 -8.97
C ALA A 26 -18.93 4.44 -9.94
N SER A 27 -19.73 5.51 -9.71
CA SER A 27 -19.68 6.71 -10.54
C SER A 27 -18.40 7.57 -10.36
N ASN A 28 -17.61 7.35 -9.30
CA ASN A 28 -16.30 7.98 -9.15
C ASN A 28 -15.22 7.12 -9.84
N LEU A 29 -15.33 5.81 -9.64
CA LEU A 29 -14.38 4.85 -10.17
C LEU A 29 -14.47 4.73 -11.70
N SER A 30 -15.68 4.76 -12.27
CA SER A 30 -15.86 4.69 -13.73
C SER A 30 -15.12 5.79 -14.47
N VAL A 31 -15.14 7.03 -13.96
CA VAL A 31 -14.39 8.15 -14.57
C VAL A 31 -12.88 7.90 -14.52
N LEU A 32 -12.33 7.47 -13.38
CA LEU A 32 -10.91 7.15 -13.26
C LEU A 32 -10.48 6.05 -14.22
N LEU A 33 -11.24 4.95 -14.26
CA LEU A 33 -10.92 3.80 -15.11
C LEU A 33 -11.10 4.14 -16.59
N SER A 34 -12.12 4.92 -16.96
CA SER A 34 -12.28 5.36 -18.35
C SER A 34 -11.09 6.18 -18.84
N LEU A 35 -10.58 7.09 -17.99
CA LEU A 35 -9.40 7.89 -18.33
C LEU A 35 -8.10 7.07 -18.38
N ILE A 36 -7.93 6.09 -17.49
CA ILE A 36 -6.73 5.24 -17.47
C ILE A 36 -6.71 4.25 -18.65
N LEU A 37 -7.86 3.66 -18.96
CA LEU A 37 -7.95 2.59 -19.97
C LEU A 37 -8.22 3.13 -21.37
N ASP A 38 -8.53 4.44 -21.48
CA ASP A 38 -8.95 5.11 -22.74
C ASP A 38 -10.18 4.43 -23.37
N GLU A 39 -11.13 4.00 -22.51
CA GLU A 39 -12.35 3.30 -22.87
C GLU A 39 -13.53 3.85 -22.05
N GLU A 40 -14.73 3.90 -22.62
CA GLU A 40 -15.91 4.35 -21.89
C GLU A 40 -16.40 3.23 -20.95
N ILE A 41 -16.32 3.49 -19.63
CA ILE A 41 -16.76 2.57 -18.57
C ILE A 41 -17.92 3.22 -17.83
N HIS A 42 -19.07 2.58 -17.84
CA HIS A 42 -20.23 3.05 -17.11
C HIS A 42 -20.25 2.51 -15.66
N PRO A 43 -20.85 3.23 -14.71
CA PRO A 43 -20.95 2.75 -13.32
C PRO A 43 -21.60 1.37 -13.17
N GLU A 44 -22.56 1.02 -14.03
CA GLU A 44 -23.25 -0.28 -14.08
C GLU A 44 -22.37 -1.43 -14.55
N ASP A 45 -21.28 -1.16 -15.25
CA ASP A 45 -20.31 -2.17 -15.69
C ASP A 45 -19.42 -2.67 -14.54
N ILE A 46 -19.40 -1.94 -13.41
CA ILE A 46 -18.49 -2.17 -12.31
C ILE A 46 -19.12 -3.06 -11.24
N THR A 47 -18.50 -4.19 -10.97
CA THR A 47 -18.83 -5.06 -9.84
C THR A 47 -17.67 -5.08 -8.86
N TYR A 48 -17.91 -4.68 -7.61
CA TYR A 48 -16.90 -4.77 -6.53
C TYR A 48 -16.77 -6.20 -6.03
N LEU A 49 -15.54 -6.68 -5.92
CA LEU A 49 -15.23 -8.01 -5.43
C LEU A 49 -14.72 -7.95 -3.98
N PRO A 50 -14.88 -9.02 -3.17
CA PRO A 50 -14.33 -9.06 -1.81
C PRO A 50 -12.82 -8.87 -1.80
N ASN A 51 -12.31 -7.99 -0.93
CA ASN A 51 -10.88 -7.69 -0.80
C ASN A 51 -10.11 -8.78 -0.03
N GLU A 52 -10.81 -9.61 0.76
CA GLU A 52 -10.17 -10.65 1.57
C GLU A 52 -9.90 -11.93 0.79
N VAL A 53 -8.72 -12.50 1.06
CA VAL A 53 -8.26 -13.76 0.48
C VAL A 53 -8.30 -14.87 1.51
N ILE A 54 -9.16 -15.85 1.30
CA ILE A 54 -9.06 -17.13 2.00
C ILE A 54 -7.99 -17.97 1.29
N ILE A 55 -6.72 -17.82 1.68
CA ILE A 55 -5.63 -18.71 1.30
C ILE A 55 -5.19 -19.48 2.54
N THR A 56 -4.62 -20.66 2.35
CA THR A 56 -4.09 -21.49 3.44
C THR A 56 -3.15 -20.69 4.38
N PRO A 57 -3.09 -21.02 5.69
CA PRO A 57 -2.50 -20.14 6.73
C PRO A 57 -1.02 -19.78 6.57
N LYS A 58 -0.29 -20.37 5.63
CA LYS A 58 1.17 -20.24 5.49
C LYS A 58 1.63 -19.30 4.35
N ILE A 59 0.71 -18.70 3.58
CA ILE A 59 1.06 -17.83 2.44
C ILE A 59 0.80 -16.38 2.82
N LYS A 60 1.74 -15.47 2.48
CA LYS A 60 1.56 -14.02 2.64
C LYS A 60 0.33 -13.59 1.84
N LYS A 61 -0.68 -13.06 2.53
CA LYS A 61 -1.94 -12.65 1.91
C LYS A 61 -1.84 -11.23 1.41
N PRO A 62 -2.12 -10.94 0.12
CA PRO A 62 -2.28 -9.58 -0.33
C PRO A 62 -3.53 -8.97 0.32
N ARG A 63 -3.45 -7.69 0.67
CA ARG A 63 -4.60 -6.87 1.06
C ARG A 63 -4.84 -5.90 -0.07
N PHE A 64 -5.88 -6.15 -0.83
CA PHE A 64 -6.25 -5.31 -1.95
C PHE A 64 -6.96 -4.04 -1.48
N ASP A 65 -6.69 -2.92 -2.15
CA ASP A 65 -7.41 -1.69 -1.88
C ASP A 65 -8.81 -1.75 -2.50
N LEU A 66 -8.89 -1.93 -3.81
CA LEU A 66 -10.15 -2.08 -4.52
C LEU A 66 -10.03 -3.20 -5.56
N LYS A 67 -10.82 -4.26 -5.40
CA LYS A 67 -10.97 -5.33 -6.39
C LYS A 67 -12.26 -5.15 -7.18
N ILE A 68 -12.13 -5.14 -8.48
CA ILE A 68 -13.22 -4.80 -9.40
C ILE A 68 -13.26 -5.82 -10.52
N LEU A 69 -14.47 -6.13 -10.98
CA LEU A 69 -14.73 -6.86 -12.22
C LEU A 69 -15.53 -5.94 -13.15
N ILE A 70 -15.01 -5.71 -14.35
CA ILE A 70 -15.66 -4.90 -15.39
C ILE A 70 -16.26 -5.85 -16.43
N GLN A 71 -17.57 -5.67 -16.74
CA GLN A 71 -18.33 -6.38 -17.76
C GLN A 71 -18.18 -7.91 -17.71
N ASN A 72 -17.88 -8.47 -16.54
CA ASN A 72 -17.59 -9.89 -16.29
C ASN A 72 -16.35 -10.46 -17.04
N GLU A 73 -15.45 -9.63 -17.54
CA GLU A 73 -14.31 -10.04 -18.35
C GLU A 73 -12.95 -9.55 -17.82
N LEU A 74 -12.89 -8.32 -17.29
CA LEU A 74 -11.64 -7.72 -16.82
C LEU A 74 -11.62 -7.58 -15.29
N ASN A 75 -10.75 -8.33 -14.64
CA ASN A 75 -10.49 -8.21 -13.21
C ASN A 75 -9.43 -7.13 -12.97
N ILE A 76 -9.76 -6.11 -12.18
CA ILE A 76 -8.85 -5.03 -11.80
C ILE A 76 -8.59 -5.05 -10.30
N ASP A 77 -7.33 -4.84 -9.94
CA ASP A 77 -6.85 -4.44 -8.64
C ASP A 77 -6.33 -3.01 -8.74
N LEU A 78 -6.96 -2.07 -8.04
CA LEU A 78 -6.56 -0.67 -8.01
C LEU A 78 -5.99 -0.33 -6.63
N GLU A 79 -4.71 0.07 -6.61
CA GLU A 79 -3.91 0.32 -5.41
C GLU A 79 -3.39 1.76 -5.34
N MET A 80 -3.44 2.36 -4.14
CA MET A 80 -2.79 3.64 -3.84
C MET A 80 -1.55 3.40 -2.95
N GLN A 81 -0.38 3.82 -3.41
CA GLN A 81 0.88 3.59 -2.68
C GLN A 81 1.59 4.91 -2.39
N ASN A 82 1.79 5.23 -1.11
CA ASN A 82 2.47 6.46 -0.65
C ASN A 82 3.96 6.26 -0.34
N THR A 83 4.44 5.02 -0.40
CA THR A 83 5.84 4.67 -0.12
C THR A 83 6.42 3.81 -1.23
N LYS A 84 7.67 4.08 -1.61
CA LYS A 84 8.43 3.22 -2.52
C LYS A 84 9.14 2.16 -1.68
N GLU A 85 8.65 0.93 -1.73
CA GLU A 85 9.37 -0.24 -1.21
C GLU A 85 10.39 -0.72 -2.25
N ASN A 86 11.50 -1.33 -1.82
CA ASN A 86 12.54 -1.81 -2.74
C ASN A 86 12.04 -2.88 -3.73
N TYR A 87 10.98 -3.59 -3.39
CA TYR A 87 10.41 -4.70 -4.17
C TYR A 87 8.95 -4.45 -4.54
N PHE A 88 8.60 -3.20 -4.91
CA PHE A 88 7.22 -2.85 -5.21
C PHE A 88 6.68 -3.53 -6.49
N ILE A 89 7.54 -3.78 -7.49
CA ILE A 89 7.18 -4.48 -8.73
C ILE A 89 6.87 -5.95 -8.42
N GLU A 90 7.73 -6.62 -7.65
CA GLU A 90 7.53 -8.01 -7.24
C GLU A 90 6.29 -8.15 -6.36
N ARG A 91 5.99 -7.13 -5.55
CA ARG A 91 4.75 -7.08 -4.77
C ARG A 91 3.53 -6.94 -5.67
N ALA A 92 3.56 -6.07 -6.69
CA ALA A 92 2.48 -5.92 -7.67
C ALA A 92 2.27 -7.24 -8.45
N PHE A 93 3.37 -7.92 -8.83
CA PHE A 93 3.30 -9.23 -9.45
C PHE A 93 2.67 -10.29 -8.52
N HIS A 94 2.99 -10.28 -7.22
CA HIS A 94 2.37 -11.16 -6.24
C HIS A 94 0.85 -10.92 -6.13
N TYR A 95 0.40 -9.67 -6.22
CA TYR A 95 -1.03 -9.32 -6.25
C TYR A 95 -1.70 -9.86 -7.51
N LEU A 96 -1.13 -9.62 -8.68
CA LEU A 96 -1.61 -10.16 -9.96
C LEU A 96 -1.72 -11.69 -9.91
N ALA A 97 -0.67 -12.39 -9.51
CA ALA A 97 -0.66 -13.85 -9.41
C ALA A 97 -1.74 -14.37 -8.45
N SER A 98 -1.96 -13.67 -7.34
CA SER A 98 -3.00 -14.00 -6.35
C SER A 98 -4.40 -13.84 -6.93
N MET A 99 -4.66 -12.86 -7.79
CA MET A 99 -5.94 -12.71 -8.50
C MET A 99 -6.16 -13.84 -9.50
N VAL A 100 -5.15 -14.15 -10.32
CA VAL A 100 -5.22 -15.22 -11.34
C VAL A 100 -5.52 -16.56 -10.68
N MET A 101 -4.82 -16.91 -9.61
CA MET A 101 -5.00 -18.20 -8.91
C MET A 101 -6.40 -18.38 -8.32
N ARG A 102 -7.09 -17.30 -7.98
CA ARG A 102 -8.41 -17.35 -7.34
C ARG A 102 -9.56 -17.54 -8.31
N ASN A 103 -9.43 -16.98 -9.50
CA ASN A 103 -10.49 -17.07 -10.50
C ASN A 103 -10.46 -18.41 -11.25
N ASN A 104 -9.36 -19.19 -11.12
CA ASN A 104 -9.26 -20.52 -11.68
C ASN A 104 -9.90 -21.54 -10.77
N LYS A 105 -11.10 -22.01 -11.15
CA LYS A 105 -11.76 -23.15 -10.50
C LYS A 105 -11.26 -24.44 -11.13
N GLU A 106 -11.19 -25.49 -10.31
CA GLU A 106 -10.87 -26.84 -10.79
C GLU A 106 -11.89 -27.26 -11.89
N GLY A 107 -11.36 -27.72 -13.02
CA GLY A 107 -12.17 -28.14 -14.17
C GLY A 107 -12.47 -27.04 -15.21
N ASN A 108 -12.05 -25.80 -15.01
CA ASN A 108 -12.19 -24.76 -16.04
C ASN A 108 -11.17 -24.96 -17.17
N ASP A 109 -11.59 -24.71 -18.41
CA ASP A 109 -10.69 -24.68 -19.57
C ASP A 109 -9.81 -23.41 -19.49
N TYR A 110 -8.50 -23.55 -19.73
CA TYR A 110 -7.56 -22.45 -19.76
C TYR A 110 -7.84 -21.41 -20.86
N ASN A 111 -8.61 -21.76 -21.88
CA ASN A 111 -9.05 -20.82 -22.92
C ASN A 111 -10.04 -19.75 -22.40
N CYS A 112 -10.74 -20.06 -21.30
CA CYS A 112 -11.76 -19.19 -20.70
C CYS A 112 -11.22 -18.35 -19.55
N LEU A 113 -9.89 -18.21 -19.41
CA LEU A 113 -9.31 -17.37 -18.37
C LEU A 113 -9.60 -15.89 -18.62
N ASP A 114 -10.11 -15.21 -17.60
CA ASP A 114 -10.35 -13.77 -17.58
C ASP A 114 -9.05 -12.98 -17.80
N SER A 115 -9.21 -11.71 -18.12
CA SER A 115 -8.10 -10.75 -18.11
C SER A 115 -7.92 -10.14 -16.72
N PHE A 116 -6.67 -9.86 -16.35
CA PHE A 116 -6.29 -9.32 -15.04
C PHE A 116 -5.35 -8.13 -15.21
N LEU A 117 -5.65 -7.05 -14.51
CA LEU A 117 -4.86 -5.82 -14.52
C LEU A 117 -4.68 -5.30 -13.08
N CYS A 118 -3.44 -5.21 -12.62
CA CYS A 118 -3.12 -4.47 -11.42
C CYS A 118 -2.75 -3.03 -11.80
N ILE A 119 -3.46 -2.04 -11.24
CA ILE A 119 -3.19 -0.61 -11.42
C ILE A 119 -2.66 -0.06 -10.11
N TRP A 120 -1.43 0.42 -10.11
CA TRP A 120 -0.79 1.02 -8.95
C TRP A 120 -0.56 2.50 -9.16
N LEU A 121 -1.20 3.35 -8.35
CA LEU A 121 -0.98 4.79 -8.31
C LEU A 121 0.09 5.11 -7.26
N MET A 122 1.27 5.53 -7.71
CA MET A 122 2.43 5.77 -6.84
C MET A 122 2.54 7.25 -6.50
N ASN A 123 2.23 7.61 -5.25
CA ASN A 123 2.38 8.96 -4.69
C ASN A 123 3.56 9.02 -3.72
N THR A 124 4.74 8.71 -4.18
CA THR A 124 5.96 8.66 -3.37
C THR A 124 6.64 10.02 -3.26
N LYS A 125 7.58 10.20 -2.31
CA LYS A 125 8.33 11.45 -2.15
C LYS A 125 9.23 11.78 -3.35
N GLN A 126 9.77 10.75 -3.99
CA GLN A 126 10.62 10.85 -5.18
C GLN A 126 10.00 9.99 -6.29
N PRO A 127 10.25 10.31 -7.56
CA PRO A 127 9.80 9.48 -8.66
C PRO A 127 10.19 8.00 -8.50
N VAL A 128 9.31 7.09 -8.93
CA VAL A 128 9.59 5.64 -8.85
C VAL A 128 10.37 5.13 -10.05
N PHE A 129 10.29 5.82 -11.20
CA PHE A 129 11.02 5.50 -12.42
C PHE A 129 12.14 6.49 -12.67
N ASP A 130 13.30 5.99 -13.12
CA ASP A 130 14.46 6.82 -13.49
C ASP A 130 14.40 7.28 -14.97
N ASN A 131 13.50 6.69 -15.78
CA ASN A 131 13.29 7.02 -17.18
C ASN A 131 12.33 8.22 -17.38
N ASN A 132 12.14 8.67 -18.63
CA ASN A 132 11.21 9.75 -19.01
C ASN A 132 9.78 9.24 -19.28
N SER A 133 9.24 8.44 -18.37
CA SER A 133 7.85 7.97 -18.43
C SER A 133 7.10 8.24 -17.13
N TYR A 134 5.83 8.60 -17.21
CA TYR A 134 4.95 8.71 -16.06
C TYR A 134 4.28 7.38 -15.71
N CYS A 135 4.32 6.40 -16.62
CA CYS A 135 3.77 5.07 -16.38
C CYS A 135 4.59 3.97 -17.04
N GLU A 136 4.52 2.78 -16.47
CA GLU A 136 5.09 1.57 -17.06
C GLU A 136 4.04 0.45 -17.04
N ILE A 137 4.03 -0.34 -18.14
CA ILE A 137 3.16 -1.51 -18.27
C ILE A 137 4.04 -2.75 -18.33
N TYR A 138 3.84 -3.64 -17.36
CA TYR A 138 4.49 -4.95 -17.33
C TYR A 138 3.54 -6.02 -17.83
N SER A 139 4.05 -6.89 -18.69
CA SER A 139 3.35 -8.05 -19.24
C SER A 139 4.33 -9.18 -19.50
N MET A 140 3.83 -10.40 -19.66
CA MET A 140 4.66 -11.56 -20.00
C MET A 140 4.91 -11.59 -21.50
N SER A 141 6.16 -11.80 -21.89
CA SER A 141 6.55 -11.95 -23.31
C SER A 141 7.61 -13.04 -23.46
N SER A 142 7.65 -13.68 -24.64
CA SER A 142 8.73 -14.59 -25.02
C SER A 142 9.99 -13.79 -25.37
N GLU A 143 11.12 -14.10 -24.76
CA GLU A 143 12.42 -13.48 -25.07
C GLU A 143 12.91 -13.78 -26.49
N ILE A 144 12.41 -14.87 -27.11
CA ILE A 144 12.85 -15.32 -28.44
C ILE A 144 11.94 -14.75 -29.54
N THR A 145 10.63 -14.87 -29.35
CA THR A 145 9.65 -14.51 -30.40
C THR A 145 8.99 -13.17 -30.20
N ASN A 146 9.18 -12.54 -29.03
CA ASN A 146 8.45 -11.34 -28.56
C ASN A 146 6.91 -11.52 -28.52
N ASN A 147 6.41 -12.76 -28.61
CA ASN A 147 4.99 -13.02 -28.41
C ASN A 147 4.60 -12.64 -26.99
N ARG A 148 3.55 -11.84 -26.89
CA ARG A 148 3.09 -11.24 -25.64
C ARG A 148 1.78 -11.86 -25.18
N ILE A 149 1.64 -12.04 -23.86
CA ILE A 149 0.39 -12.42 -23.21
C ILE A 149 -0.21 -11.15 -22.58
N ASP A 150 -1.25 -10.61 -23.22
CA ASP A 150 -1.88 -9.34 -22.79
C ASP A 150 -2.96 -9.52 -21.72
N LYS A 151 -3.32 -10.76 -21.39
CA LYS A 151 -4.32 -11.05 -20.35
C LYS A 151 -3.86 -10.73 -18.92
N TYR A 152 -2.54 -10.64 -18.68
CA TYR A 152 -1.94 -10.46 -17.36
C TYR A 152 -1.03 -9.25 -17.38
N ARG A 153 -1.50 -8.13 -16.82
CA ARG A 153 -0.77 -6.85 -16.88
C ARG A 153 -0.67 -6.19 -15.51
N ILE A 154 0.41 -5.47 -15.31
CA ILE A 154 0.58 -4.53 -14.22
C ILE A 154 0.82 -3.16 -14.84
N LEU A 155 0.01 -2.17 -14.47
CA LEU A 155 0.18 -0.78 -14.84
C LEU A 155 0.58 0.00 -13.58
N ILE A 156 1.74 0.64 -13.64
CA ILE A 156 2.24 1.48 -12.55
C ILE A 156 2.27 2.93 -13.06
N ILE A 157 1.60 3.84 -12.36
CA ILE A 157 1.52 5.26 -12.68
C ILE A 157 2.23 6.06 -11.59
N ASP A 158 3.25 6.82 -11.96
CA ASP A 158 4.00 7.70 -11.08
C ASP A 158 3.37 9.10 -11.05
N LEU A 159 2.67 9.43 -9.96
CA LEU A 159 1.99 10.71 -9.81
C LEU A 159 2.98 11.89 -9.74
N LYS A 160 4.27 11.66 -9.50
CA LYS A 160 5.31 12.72 -9.52
C LYS A 160 5.79 13.07 -10.93
N LYS A 161 5.40 12.29 -11.93
CA LYS A 161 5.79 12.47 -13.33
C LYS A 161 4.63 12.79 -14.26
N LEU A 162 3.49 13.21 -13.72
CA LEU A 162 2.29 13.50 -14.52
C LEU A 162 2.50 14.58 -15.59
N ASN A 163 3.51 15.45 -15.41
CA ASN A 163 3.90 16.42 -16.44
C ASN A 163 4.36 15.77 -17.76
N LEU A 164 4.70 14.48 -17.76
CA LEU A 164 5.07 13.69 -18.94
C LEU A 164 3.86 12.97 -19.57
N CYS A 165 2.67 13.10 -19.02
CA CYS A 165 1.45 12.54 -19.55
C CYS A 165 0.88 13.45 -20.64
N ASP A 166 0.81 12.98 -21.88
CA ASP A 166 0.28 13.74 -23.03
C ASP A 166 -1.26 13.88 -22.99
N ASN A 167 -1.96 12.90 -22.39
CA ASN A 167 -3.40 13.00 -22.18
C ASN A 167 -3.71 14.02 -21.08
N ILE A 168 -4.22 15.18 -21.49
CA ILE A 168 -4.46 16.32 -20.61
C ILE A 168 -5.53 15.99 -19.56
N GLU A 169 -6.61 15.31 -19.95
CA GLU A 169 -7.70 14.94 -19.03
C GLU A 169 -7.22 13.98 -17.94
N LEU A 170 -6.52 12.92 -18.34
CA LEU A 170 -5.93 11.96 -17.41
C LEU A 170 -4.94 12.64 -16.46
N ARG A 171 -4.07 13.50 -17.02
CA ARG A 171 -3.10 14.26 -16.23
C ARG A 171 -3.76 15.15 -15.18
N GLU A 172 -4.77 15.93 -15.59
CA GLU A 172 -5.49 16.82 -14.67
C GLU A 172 -6.25 16.03 -13.62
N TYR A 173 -6.92 14.94 -14.01
CA TYR A 173 -7.66 14.09 -13.08
C TYR A 173 -6.73 13.44 -12.03
N LEU A 174 -5.64 12.81 -12.46
CA LEU A 174 -4.67 12.19 -11.55
C LEU A 174 -3.97 13.22 -10.64
N SER A 175 -3.73 14.43 -11.15
CA SER A 175 -3.17 15.52 -10.33
C SER A 175 -4.10 15.93 -9.18
N MET A 176 -5.41 15.85 -9.37
CA MET A 176 -6.40 16.11 -8.31
C MET A 176 -6.37 15.03 -7.22
N ILE A 177 -6.09 13.79 -7.57
CA ILE A 177 -5.88 12.73 -6.57
C ILE A 177 -4.64 13.04 -5.73
N GLU A 178 -3.56 13.50 -6.36
CA GLU A 178 -2.30 13.81 -5.70
C GLU A 178 -2.43 14.93 -4.65
N SER A 179 -3.20 15.99 -4.95
CA SER A 179 -3.18 17.21 -4.13
C SER A 179 -4.48 18.00 -4.17
N LYS A 180 -4.93 18.49 -2.99
CA LYS A 180 -6.04 19.45 -2.85
C LYS A 180 -5.81 20.76 -3.62
N SER A 181 -4.57 21.22 -3.73
CA SER A 181 -4.27 22.44 -4.49
C SER A 181 -4.60 22.28 -5.97
N ASN A 182 -4.40 21.09 -6.53
CA ASN A 182 -4.78 20.75 -7.89
C ASN A 182 -6.31 20.66 -8.05
N ILE A 183 -7.03 20.16 -7.05
CA ILE A 183 -8.51 20.19 -7.03
C ILE A 183 -8.98 21.65 -7.12
N THR A 184 -8.43 22.52 -6.27
CA THR A 184 -8.80 23.94 -6.23
C THR A 184 -8.53 24.65 -7.56
N ARG A 185 -7.39 24.36 -8.20
CA ARG A 185 -7.06 24.90 -9.52
C ARG A 185 -8.07 24.45 -10.58
N ASN A 186 -8.43 23.17 -10.57
CA ASN A 186 -9.30 22.56 -11.58
C ASN A 186 -10.80 22.90 -11.41
N LEU A 187 -11.21 23.54 -10.32
CA LEU A 187 -12.55 24.14 -10.21
C LEU A 187 -12.85 25.18 -11.31
N ASN A 188 -11.81 25.80 -11.87
CA ASN A 188 -11.90 26.75 -12.96
C ASN A 188 -11.40 26.18 -14.30
N SER A 189 -11.28 24.86 -14.44
CA SER A 189 -10.90 24.21 -15.70
C SER A 189 -11.91 24.55 -16.80
N SER A 190 -11.41 24.74 -18.02
CA SER A 190 -12.25 24.87 -19.23
C SER A 190 -12.84 23.52 -19.67
N ASN A 191 -12.27 22.41 -19.17
CA ASN A 191 -12.80 21.08 -19.41
C ASN A 191 -13.92 20.78 -18.42
N GLU A 192 -15.14 20.61 -18.92
CA GLU A 192 -16.33 20.44 -18.08
C GLU A 192 -16.30 19.14 -17.25
N LEU A 193 -15.70 18.06 -17.77
CA LEU A 193 -15.51 16.83 -17.01
C LEU A 193 -14.61 17.09 -15.80
N ILE A 194 -13.44 17.66 -16.04
CA ILE A 194 -12.46 17.95 -14.99
C ILE A 194 -13.01 18.90 -13.94
N LYS A 195 -13.72 19.95 -14.37
CA LYS A 195 -14.36 20.91 -13.47
C LYS A 195 -15.44 20.26 -12.59
N LYS A 196 -16.26 19.40 -13.18
CA LYS A 196 -17.29 18.61 -12.47
C LYS A 196 -16.66 17.69 -11.42
N GLU A 197 -15.62 16.95 -11.82
CA GLU A 197 -14.96 16.02 -10.91
C GLU A 197 -14.14 16.75 -9.82
N ALA A 198 -13.53 17.92 -10.12
CA ALA A 198 -12.89 18.77 -9.12
C ALA A 198 -13.88 19.21 -8.04
N LYS A 199 -15.09 19.64 -8.44
CA LYS A 199 -16.15 20.01 -7.49
C LYS A 199 -16.55 18.81 -6.63
N LYS A 200 -16.77 17.66 -7.23
CA LYS A 200 -17.16 16.43 -6.54
C LYS A 200 -16.10 15.95 -5.52
N MET A 201 -14.82 15.97 -5.91
CA MET A 201 -13.70 15.65 -5.02
C MET A 201 -13.59 16.64 -3.86
N LYS A 202 -13.76 17.95 -4.15
CA LYS A 202 -13.75 18.97 -3.11
C LYS A 202 -14.87 18.77 -2.11
N ASP A 203 -16.12 18.65 -2.58
CA ASP A 203 -17.31 18.47 -1.73
C ASP A 203 -17.16 17.21 -0.85
N TYR A 204 -16.59 16.14 -1.41
CA TYR A 204 -16.28 14.92 -0.65
C TYR A 204 -15.23 15.17 0.43
N LEU A 205 -14.08 15.76 0.09
CA LEU A 205 -12.98 16.00 1.05
C LEU A 205 -13.35 17.01 2.16
N GLU A 206 -14.31 17.88 1.92
CA GLU A 206 -14.86 18.81 2.92
C GLU A 206 -16.01 18.20 3.75
N SER A 207 -16.42 16.97 3.43
CA SER A 207 -17.50 16.30 4.16
C SER A 207 -17.06 15.80 5.53
N ASN A 208 -18.00 15.74 6.48
CA ASN A 208 -17.74 15.15 7.80
C ASN A 208 -17.38 13.66 7.72
N GLU A 209 -17.86 12.96 6.71
CA GLU A 209 -17.60 11.53 6.51
C GLU A 209 -16.15 11.27 6.13
N SER A 210 -15.62 11.99 5.13
CA SER A 210 -14.21 11.86 4.72
C SER A 210 -13.26 12.20 5.87
N PHE A 211 -13.59 13.24 6.65
CA PHE A 211 -12.82 13.61 7.83
C PHE A 211 -12.83 12.51 8.90
N ARG A 212 -13.98 11.90 9.19
CA ARG A 212 -14.10 10.79 10.14
C ARG A 212 -13.27 9.59 9.69
N ILE A 213 -13.34 9.22 8.41
CA ILE A 213 -12.56 8.11 7.84
C ILE A 213 -11.06 8.37 7.95
N ALA A 214 -10.60 9.57 7.58
CA ALA A 214 -9.19 9.95 7.68
C ALA A 214 -8.70 9.92 9.13
N LEU A 215 -9.53 10.35 10.07
CA LEU A 215 -9.19 10.37 11.50
C LEU A 215 -9.10 8.95 12.10
N GLU A 216 -10.03 8.07 11.74
CA GLU A 216 -10.00 6.67 12.19
C GLU A 216 -8.74 5.94 11.67
N THR A 217 -8.35 6.20 10.43
CA THR A 217 -7.11 5.65 9.87
C THR A 217 -5.88 6.17 10.59
N LEU A 218 -5.79 7.48 10.79
CA LEU A 218 -4.68 8.09 11.54
C LEU A 218 -4.56 7.52 12.94
N LYS A 219 -5.68 7.36 13.64
CA LYS A 219 -5.68 6.74 14.98
C LYS A 219 -5.14 5.32 14.93
N SER A 220 -5.59 4.51 13.98
CA SER A 220 -5.12 3.12 13.81
C SER A 220 -3.63 3.05 13.50
N GLU A 221 -3.11 3.96 12.67
CA GLU A 221 -1.68 4.07 12.37
C GLU A 221 -0.85 4.46 13.60
N LEU A 222 -1.33 5.41 14.39
CA LEU A 222 -0.66 5.84 15.63
C LEU A 222 -0.62 4.70 16.66
N ASP A 223 -1.73 3.98 16.84
CA ASP A 223 -1.81 2.84 17.74
C ASP A 223 -0.86 1.71 17.30
N TYR A 224 -0.83 1.42 15.98
CA TYR A 224 0.10 0.43 15.41
C TYR A 224 1.56 0.83 15.58
N ASN A 225 1.94 2.07 15.28
CA ASN A 225 3.30 2.57 15.42
C ASN A 225 3.74 2.57 16.89
N SER A 226 2.83 2.89 17.82
CA SER A 226 3.09 2.81 19.25
C SER A 226 3.36 1.38 19.70
N ALA A 227 2.55 0.41 19.23
CA ALA A 227 2.75 -1.01 19.52
C ALA A 227 4.09 -1.55 18.98
N ILE A 228 4.46 -1.17 17.73
CA ILE A 228 5.76 -1.53 17.15
C ILE A 228 6.91 -0.95 17.97
N LYS A 229 6.80 0.32 18.38
CA LYS A 229 7.83 0.96 19.21
C LYS A 229 8.03 0.23 20.51
N SER A 230 6.94 -0.07 21.24
CA SER A 230 6.99 -0.85 22.48
C SER A 230 7.60 -2.24 22.29
N ALA A 231 7.15 -2.98 21.27
CA ALA A 231 7.69 -4.29 20.95
C ALA A 231 9.20 -4.27 20.61
N LYS A 232 9.65 -3.20 19.91
CA LYS A 232 11.07 -3.01 19.60
C LYS A 232 11.90 -2.70 20.84
N GLU A 233 11.38 -1.86 21.73
CA GLU A 233 12.03 -1.52 23.01
C GLU A 233 12.13 -2.77 23.89
N GLU A 234 11.05 -3.54 24.05
CA GLU A 234 11.04 -4.82 24.77
C GLU A 234 12.01 -5.85 24.17
N GLY A 235 12.01 -6.00 22.84
CA GLY A 235 12.92 -6.90 22.16
C GLY A 235 14.40 -6.51 22.30
N LEU A 236 14.71 -5.21 22.34
CA LEU A 236 16.06 -4.72 22.58
C LEU A 236 16.50 -5.02 24.03
N GLU A 237 15.64 -4.76 25.00
CA GLU A 237 15.90 -5.04 26.42
C GLU A 237 16.12 -6.55 26.66
N GLN A 238 15.25 -7.40 26.09
CA GLN A 238 15.44 -8.86 26.15
C GLN A 238 16.75 -9.30 25.50
N GLY A 239 17.10 -8.73 24.33
CA GLY A 239 18.35 -9.03 23.65
C GLY A 239 19.59 -8.64 24.46
N ILE A 240 19.57 -7.49 25.13
CA ILE A 240 20.64 -7.04 26.04
C ILE A 240 20.78 -8.00 27.20
N THR A 241 19.66 -8.34 27.85
CA THR A 241 19.64 -9.28 29.00
C THR A 241 20.18 -10.66 28.62
N GLN A 242 19.71 -11.24 27.53
CA GLN A 242 20.20 -12.52 27.01
C GLN A 242 21.70 -12.49 26.70
N LYS A 243 22.17 -11.41 26.10
CA LYS A 243 23.59 -11.25 25.79
C LYS A 243 24.44 -11.14 27.05
N GLN A 244 23.96 -10.42 28.05
CA GLN A 244 24.61 -10.27 29.36
C GLN A 244 24.71 -11.61 30.05
N GLU A 245 23.62 -12.39 30.10
CA GLU A 245 23.61 -13.75 30.66
C GLU A 245 24.61 -14.68 29.92
N GLU A 246 24.65 -14.64 28.58
CA GLU A 246 25.58 -15.43 27.81
C GLU A 246 27.05 -15.10 28.12
N VAL A 247 27.37 -13.81 28.30
CA VAL A 247 28.71 -13.36 28.64
C VAL A 247 29.10 -13.82 30.06
N ILE A 248 28.20 -13.67 31.04
CA ILE A 248 28.42 -14.12 32.42
C ILE A 248 28.72 -15.63 32.45
N LEU A 249 27.88 -16.44 31.78
CA LEU A 249 28.10 -17.89 31.68
C LEU A 249 29.45 -18.25 31.07
N LYS A 250 29.84 -17.57 29.99
CA LYS A 250 31.14 -17.81 29.35
C LYS A 250 32.34 -17.44 30.22
N LEU A 251 32.24 -16.35 30.96
CA LEU A 251 33.31 -15.94 31.91
C LEU A 251 33.42 -16.93 33.05
N PHE A 252 32.30 -17.38 33.62
CA PHE A 252 32.27 -18.39 34.67
C PHE A 252 32.85 -19.74 34.19
N GLN A 253 32.49 -20.20 32.99
CA GLN A 253 33.07 -21.41 32.40
C GLN A 253 34.58 -21.31 32.14
N LYS A 254 35.11 -20.11 31.98
CA LYS A 254 36.55 -19.83 31.91
C LYS A 254 37.25 -19.75 33.25
N GLY A 255 36.55 -20.03 34.34
CA GLY A 255 37.09 -20.08 35.68
C GLY A 255 37.21 -18.73 36.38
N LYS A 256 36.48 -17.68 35.92
CA LYS A 256 36.43 -16.40 36.59
C LYS A 256 35.55 -16.48 37.86
N SER A 257 35.93 -15.80 38.95
CA SER A 257 35.12 -15.71 40.16
C SER A 257 33.93 -14.75 39.97
N PHE A 258 32.94 -14.82 40.88
CA PHE A 258 31.78 -13.92 40.83
C PHE A 258 32.20 -12.47 40.99
N GLU A 259 33.21 -12.18 41.83
CA GLU A 259 33.77 -10.85 42.06
C GLU A 259 34.45 -10.33 40.78
N GLU A 260 35.26 -11.17 40.12
CA GLU A 260 35.92 -10.78 38.86
C GLU A 260 34.91 -10.53 37.73
N ILE A 261 33.80 -11.31 37.65
CA ILE A 261 32.76 -11.14 36.66
C ILE A 261 31.98 -9.86 36.94
N ALA A 262 31.63 -9.61 38.18
CA ALA A 262 30.95 -8.40 38.63
C ALA A 262 31.73 -7.13 38.28
N ASP A 263 33.05 -7.14 38.58
CA ASP A 263 33.96 -6.03 38.28
C ASP A 263 34.12 -5.80 36.74
N LEU A 264 34.23 -6.88 35.96
CA LEU A 264 34.38 -6.80 34.50
C LEU A 264 33.14 -6.28 33.76
N LEU A 265 31.95 -6.48 34.34
CA LEU A 265 30.67 -6.15 33.68
C LEU A 265 29.93 -4.99 34.36
N ASP A 266 30.57 -4.39 35.37
CA ASP A 266 29.99 -3.29 36.17
C ASP A 266 28.64 -3.66 36.79
N LEU A 267 28.57 -4.90 37.37
CA LEU A 267 27.39 -5.49 38.00
C LEU A 267 27.63 -5.73 39.50
N SER A 268 26.55 -5.92 40.22
CA SER A 268 26.66 -6.43 41.61
C SER A 268 26.96 -7.94 41.62
N ILE A 269 27.64 -8.42 42.65
CA ILE A 269 27.91 -9.86 42.83
C ILE A 269 26.60 -10.65 42.92
N ASP A 270 25.57 -10.06 43.52
CA ASP A 270 24.25 -10.71 43.66
C ASP A 270 23.55 -10.87 42.29
N GLU A 271 23.66 -9.91 41.39
CA GLU A 271 23.15 -10.04 39.99
C GLU A 271 23.85 -11.18 39.27
N VAL A 272 25.16 -11.29 39.37
CA VAL A 272 25.93 -12.39 38.76
C VAL A 272 25.52 -13.75 39.32
N LYS A 273 25.34 -13.84 40.65
CA LYS A 273 24.88 -15.08 41.30
C LYS A 273 23.49 -15.49 40.84
N ASN A 274 22.53 -14.55 40.86
CA ASN A 274 21.15 -14.83 40.48
C ASN A 274 21.05 -15.36 39.02
N ILE A 275 21.86 -14.83 38.11
CA ILE A 275 21.90 -15.29 36.71
C ILE A 275 22.48 -16.70 36.60
N LEU A 276 23.49 -17.04 37.40
CA LEU A 276 24.12 -18.34 37.34
C LEU A 276 23.34 -19.43 38.10
N GLU A 277 22.58 -19.09 39.14
CA GLU A 277 21.73 -20.01 39.89
C GLU A 277 20.38 -20.31 39.19
N ALA A 278 19.94 -19.43 38.27
CA ALA A 278 18.70 -19.61 37.48
C ALA A 278 18.84 -20.58 36.33
N LYS A 279 20.04 -21.11 36.09
CA LYS A 279 20.38 -22.05 35.00
C LYS A 279 21.07 -23.28 35.47
#